data_9e3a0bb5cca2db37f5d2919c4c1562cb
#
_entry.id   9e3a0bb5cca2db37f5d2919c4c1562cb
#
_cell.length_a   1.000
_cell.length_b   1.000
_cell.length_c   1.000
_cell.angle_alpha   90.00
_cell.angle_beta   90.00
_cell.angle_gamma   90.00
#
_symmetry.space_group_name_H-M   'P 1'
#
loop_
_entity.id
_entity.type
_entity.pdbx_description
1 polymer ?
#
loop_
_entity_poly.entity_id
_entity_poly.type
_entity_poly.pdbx_seq_one_letter_code
_entity_poly.pdbx_strand_id
1 'polypeptide(L)'
;MQLSIQQRFSIWAGLSLLTVVVVTALISVWQFGSIKQTLSEQGRDVSQQQAQQYLQILAQDTAAQLRIPLERALHTAQANAAVMQAVVADSSITDKRGLAVRTLEQTLTLNDDFLGAYVAFEPNTVDGSDFIQRNSLGSDARGRFLPYVVRSDKNSFVVENLEGLEDATPDENGVRAGEYYLCSKDRKSSCVIDPYLYPIDGEQVLLTSLVAPIMRDGRFIGISGIDISAAFLQSVIKDVAAELYKGMGQTLLISPRGVIVGHSQQPELIGQNLNALDNDLREALRSVSEEGQSRILQQQQQFIVLSPFNLPGSDQGWVTYLAVPEAEVLAAVAKQEQFLHRAQTTFVTTTSLLGLLLAIIGVGVVWLVARSSIKPLSEMTTLVASIAEGEGDLTQQLDIKRQDETGKLSGFLNTFIG
;
A
#
# COMPACT_ATOMS: atom_id res chain seq x y z
N MET A 1 -52.86 2.45 -53.36
CA MET A 1 -52.18 1.21 -53.78
C MET A 1 -52.51 0.15 -52.74
N GLN A 2 -53.26 -0.88 -53.10
CA GLN A 2 -53.52 -1.99 -52.17
C GLN A 2 -52.34 -2.94 -52.26
N LEU A 3 -51.63 -3.10 -51.15
CA LEU A 3 -50.51 -4.05 -51.04
C LEU A 3 -50.97 -5.47 -51.34
N SER A 4 -50.24 -6.22 -52.16
CA SER A 4 -50.54 -7.65 -52.41
C SER A 4 -50.45 -8.48 -51.12
N ILE A 5 -51.13 -9.62 -51.07
CA ILE A 5 -51.08 -10.53 -49.92
C ILE A 5 -49.64 -10.92 -49.60
N GLN A 6 -48.80 -11.14 -50.63
CA GLN A 6 -47.38 -11.43 -50.47
C GLN A 6 -46.62 -10.29 -49.78
N GLN A 7 -46.86 -9.03 -50.17
CA GLN A 7 -46.23 -7.89 -49.57
C GLN A 7 -46.66 -7.71 -48.09
N ARG A 8 -47.95 -7.85 -47.78
CA ARG A 8 -48.46 -7.78 -46.40
C ARG A 8 -47.83 -8.85 -45.53
N PHE A 9 -47.78 -10.11 -45.97
CA PHE A 9 -47.20 -11.22 -45.25
C PHE A 9 -45.69 -10.98 -44.95
N SER A 10 -44.92 -10.60 -45.95
CA SER A 10 -43.50 -10.29 -45.83
C SER A 10 -43.23 -9.11 -44.88
N ILE A 11 -44.07 -8.04 -44.91
CA ILE A 11 -43.97 -6.92 -44.00
C ILE A 11 -44.25 -7.37 -42.55
N TRP A 12 -45.36 -8.10 -42.29
CA TRP A 12 -45.70 -8.54 -40.95
C TRP A 12 -44.68 -9.51 -40.37
N ALA A 13 -44.18 -10.46 -41.16
CA ALA A 13 -43.12 -11.38 -40.76
C ALA A 13 -41.78 -10.65 -40.47
N GLY A 14 -41.44 -9.69 -41.35
CA GLY A 14 -40.25 -8.84 -41.13
C GLY A 14 -40.36 -8.01 -39.86
N LEU A 15 -41.54 -7.42 -39.59
CA LEU A 15 -41.75 -6.58 -38.41
C LEU A 15 -41.70 -7.43 -37.12
N SER A 16 -42.26 -8.66 -37.14
CA SER A 16 -42.17 -9.56 -35.99
C SER A 16 -40.75 -10.01 -35.70
N LEU A 17 -39.94 -10.35 -36.70
CA LEU A 17 -38.52 -10.68 -36.56
C LEU A 17 -37.72 -9.47 -36.00
N LEU A 18 -37.95 -8.29 -36.55
CA LEU A 18 -37.30 -7.07 -36.07
C LEU A 18 -37.65 -6.80 -34.59
N THR A 19 -38.91 -6.97 -34.22
CA THR A 19 -39.36 -6.79 -32.82
C THR A 19 -38.64 -7.76 -31.89
N VAL A 20 -38.53 -9.02 -32.24
CA VAL A 20 -37.81 -10.02 -31.44
C VAL A 20 -36.31 -9.62 -31.28
N VAL A 21 -35.63 -9.20 -32.36
CA VAL A 21 -34.24 -8.75 -32.28
C VAL A 21 -34.08 -7.53 -31.40
N VAL A 22 -34.96 -6.54 -31.51
CA VAL A 22 -34.91 -5.33 -30.67
C VAL A 22 -35.16 -5.69 -29.21
N VAL A 23 -36.15 -6.50 -28.91
CA VAL A 23 -36.46 -6.89 -27.52
C VAL A 23 -35.32 -7.71 -26.92
N THR A 24 -34.73 -8.65 -27.64
CA THR A 24 -33.57 -9.43 -27.15
C THR A 24 -32.34 -8.52 -26.93
N ALA A 25 -32.08 -7.57 -27.81
CA ALA A 25 -31.00 -6.59 -27.63
C ALA A 25 -31.23 -5.71 -26.39
N LEU A 26 -32.44 -5.21 -26.18
CA LEU A 26 -32.78 -4.41 -24.98
C LEU A 26 -32.62 -5.22 -23.68
N ILE A 27 -33.09 -6.47 -23.67
CA ILE A 27 -32.91 -7.37 -22.51
C ILE A 27 -31.44 -7.63 -22.25
N SER A 28 -30.64 -7.88 -23.29
CA SER A 28 -29.19 -8.10 -23.15
C SER A 28 -28.46 -6.86 -22.59
N VAL A 29 -28.80 -5.67 -23.06
CA VAL A 29 -28.25 -4.40 -22.53
C VAL A 29 -28.63 -4.20 -21.07
N TRP A 30 -29.90 -4.45 -20.73
CA TRP A 30 -30.38 -4.32 -19.35
C TRP A 30 -29.71 -5.34 -18.40
N GLN A 31 -29.65 -6.61 -18.77
CA GLN A 31 -28.99 -7.66 -17.99
C GLN A 31 -27.51 -7.38 -17.80
N PHE A 32 -26.79 -6.97 -18.85
CA PHE A 32 -25.38 -6.63 -18.75
C PHE A 32 -25.16 -5.39 -17.89
N GLY A 33 -26.04 -4.41 -17.94
CA GLY A 33 -26.01 -3.21 -17.09
C GLY A 33 -26.15 -3.54 -15.61
N SER A 34 -27.09 -4.43 -15.25
CA SER A 34 -27.31 -4.86 -13.86
C SER A 34 -26.12 -5.68 -13.33
N ILE A 35 -25.60 -6.61 -14.13
CA ILE A 35 -24.40 -7.41 -13.78
C ILE A 35 -23.19 -6.49 -13.56
N LYS A 36 -22.99 -5.50 -14.45
CA LYS A 36 -21.90 -4.53 -14.32
C LYS A 36 -21.99 -3.74 -13.02
N GLN A 37 -23.17 -3.25 -12.65
CA GLN A 37 -23.36 -2.48 -11.42
C GLN A 37 -23.03 -3.34 -10.20
N THR A 38 -23.53 -4.56 -10.12
CA THR A 38 -23.24 -5.48 -9.01
C THR A 38 -21.75 -5.85 -8.93
N LEU A 39 -21.12 -6.15 -10.07
CA LEU A 39 -19.68 -6.47 -10.12
C LEU A 39 -18.80 -5.26 -9.81
N SER A 40 -19.21 -4.05 -10.22
CA SER A 40 -18.45 -2.82 -9.91
C SER A 40 -18.53 -2.47 -8.42
N GLU A 41 -19.71 -2.56 -7.81
CA GLU A 41 -19.89 -2.29 -6.38
C GLU A 41 -19.15 -3.33 -5.51
N GLN A 42 -19.40 -4.62 -5.75
CA GLN A 42 -18.68 -5.70 -5.03
C GLN A 42 -17.18 -5.69 -5.32
N GLY A 43 -16.78 -5.40 -6.56
CA GLY A 43 -15.38 -5.30 -6.95
C GLY A 43 -14.67 -4.13 -6.26
N ARG A 44 -15.31 -2.99 -6.07
CA ARG A 44 -14.78 -1.86 -5.33
C ARG A 44 -14.57 -2.19 -3.86
N ASP A 45 -15.58 -2.75 -3.19
CA ASP A 45 -15.50 -3.10 -1.77
C ASP A 45 -14.40 -4.13 -1.51
N VAL A 46 -14.35 -5.21 -2.31
CA VAL A 46 -13.30 -6.24 -2.19
C VAL A 46 -11.92 -5.65 -2.47
N SER A 47 -11.79 -4.83 -3.51
CA SER A 47 -10.50 -4.22 -3.87
C SER A 47 -10.05 -3.19 -2.84
N GLN A 48 -10.97 -2.43 -2.26
CA GLN A 48 -10.66 -1.49 -1.18
C GLN A 48 -10.21 -2.23 0.07
N GLN A 49 -10.86 -3.33 0.45
CA GLN A 49 -10.43 -4.18 1.56
C GLN A 49 -9.06 -4.80 1.30
N GLN A 50 -8.82 -5.34 0.11
CA GLN A 50 -7.50 -5.87 -0.26
C GLN A 50 -6.42 -4.80 -0.26
N ALA A 51 -6.72 -3.60 -0.76
CA ALA A 51 -5.83 -2.46 -0.73
C ALA A 51 -5.47 -2.06 0.72
N GLN A 52 -6.46 -1.99 1.61
CA GLN A 52 -6.24 -1.68 3.03
C GLN A 52 -5.38 -2.76 3.71
N GLN A 53 -5.65 -4.04 3.46
CA GLN A 53 -4.82 -5.14 3.99
C GLN A 53 -3.38 -5.07 3.47
N TYR A 54 -3.20 -4.82 2.18
CA TYR A 54 -1.88 -4.67 1.59
C TYR A 54 -1.12 -3.48 2.19
N LEU A 55 -1.77 -2.33 2.33
CA LEU A 55 -1.18 -1.13 2.95
C LEU A 55 -0.82 -1.38 4.42
N GLN A 56 -1.63 -2.15 5.15
CA GLN A 56 -1.33 -2.50 6.53
C GLN A 56 -0.07 -3.39 6.63
N ILE A 57 0.05 -4.39 5.76
CA ILE A 57 1.24 -5.24 5.69
C ILE A 57 2.48 -4.39 5.33
N LEU A 58 2.34 -3.53 4.34
CA LEU A 58 3.42 -2.64 3.89
C LEU A 58 3.87 -1.68 5.01
N ALA A 59 2.94 -1.12 5.77
CA ALA A 59 3.24 -0.25 6.90
C ALA A 59 3.91 -1.02 8.06
N GLN A 60 3.51 -2.26 8.31
CA GLN A 60 4.15 -3.12 9.29
C GLN A 60 5.59 -3.48 8.87
N ASP A 61 5.81 -3.79 7.60
CA ASP A 61 7.15 -4.06 7.07
C ASP A 61 8.04 -2.81 7.16
N THR A 62 7.52 -1.64 6.78
CA THR A 62 8.20 -0.36 6.94
C THR A 62 8.56 -0.08 8.41
N ALA A 63 7.62 -0.30 9.33
CA ALA A 63 7.87 -0.16 10.76
C ALA A 63 8.95 -1.12 11.24
N ALA A 64 8.97 -2.36 10.75
CA ALA A 64 10.01 -3.34 11.08
C ALA A 64 11.39 -2.92 10.56
N GLN A 65 11.49 -2.41 9.35
CA GLN A 65 12.76 -1.92 8.79
C GLN A 65 13.35 -0.77 9.61
N LEU A 66 12.51 0.13 10.12
CA LEU A 66 12.94 1.25 10.99
C LEU A 66 13.23 0.81 12.42
N ARG A 67 12.56 -0.23 12.91
CA ARG A 67 12.76 -0.80 14.26
C ARG A 67 14.08 -1.57 14.38
N ILE A 68 14.45 -2.33 13.36
CA ILE A 68 15.62 -3.24 13.38
C ILE A 68 16.92 -2.51 13.78
N PRO A 69 17.34 -1.38 13.19
CA PRO A 69 18.56 -0.70 13.60
C PRO A 69 18.51 -0.21 15.05
N LEU A 70 17.35 0.25 15.52
CA LEU A 70 17.18 0.70 16.90
C LEU A 70 17.27 -0.47 17.89
N GLU A 71 16.59 -1.60 17.61
CA GLU A 71 16.70 -2.81 18.44
C GLU A 71 18.12 -3.35 18.47
N ARG A 72 18.81 -3.37 17.34
CA ARG A 72 20.21 -3.80 17.27
C ARG A 72 21.12 -2.94 18.14
N ALA A 73 20.95 -1.62 18.09
CA ALA A 73 21.70 -0.69 18.94
C ALA A 73 21.44 -0.94 20.43
N LEU A 74 20.17 -1.16 20.81
CA LEU A 74 19.80 -1.46 22.21
C LEU A 74 20.44 -2.78 22.68
N HIS A 75 20.33 -3.83 21.90
CA HIS A 75 20.94 -5.11 22.22
C HIS A 75 22.47 -5.02 22.32
N THR A 76 23.09 -4.22 21.45
CA THR A 76 24.54 -3.97 21.49
C THR A 76 24.92 -3.19 22.76
N ALA A 77 24.16 -2.17 23.14
CA ALA A 77 24.37 -1.48 24.41
C ALA A 77 24.28 -2.42 25.63
N GLN A 78 23.28 -3.32 25.62
CA GLN A 78 23.12 -4.35 26.66
C GLN A 78 24.29 -5.35 26.69
N ALA A 79 24.75 -5.80 25.51
CA ALA A 79 25.89 -6.70 25.42
C ALA A 79 27.18 -6.02 25.92
N ASN A 80 27.42 -4.77 25.51
CA ASN A 80 28.56 -3.99 26.01
C ASN A 80 28.48 -3.77 27.52
N ALA A 81 27.29 -3.46 28.06
CA ALA A 81 27.08 -3.34 29.51
C ALA A 81 27.45 -4.62 30.25
N ALA A 82 27.04 -5.79 29.75
CA ALA A 82 27.40 -7.08 30.33
C ALA A 82 28.91 -7.37 30.26
N VAL A 83 29.57 -7.03 29.14
CA VAL A 83 31.03 -7.12 29.00
C VAL A 83 31.72 -6.22 30.03
N MET A 84 31.29 -4.97 30.14
CA MET A 84 31.86 -4.02 31.12
C MET A 84 31.66 -4.48 32.57
N GLN A 85 30.52 -5.05 32.90
CA GLN A 85 30.28 -5.65 34.21
C GLN A 85 31.31 -6.76 34.51
N ALA A 86 31.58 -7.65 33.56
CA ALA A 86 32.57 -8.69 33.69
C ALA A 86 34.01 -8.11 33.83
N VAL A 87 34.36 -7.14 32.99
CA VAL A 87 35.67 -6.46 33.03
C VAL A 87 35.93 -5.78 34.37
N VAL A 88 34.91 -5.09 34.91
CA VAL A 88 35.04 -4.43 36.23
C VAL A 88 35.19 -5.43 37.38
N ALA A 89 34.50 -6.56 37.28
CA ALA A 89 34.54 -7.59 38.33
C ALA A 89 35.86 -8.39 38.35
N ASP A 90 36.54 -8.52 37.21
CA ASP A 90 37.77 -9.30 37.12
C ASP A 90 39.01 -8.49 37.60
N SER A 91 39.59 -8.92 38.71
CA SER A 91 40.79 -8.33 39.27
C SER A 91 42.07 -8.67 38.50
N SER A 92 42.06 -9.64 37.62
CA SER A 92 43.21 -10.02 36.79
C SER A 92 43.42 -9.06 35.60
N ILE A 93 42.40 -8.27 35.21
CA ILE A 93 42.48 -7.28 34.14
C ILE A 93 43.09 -5.99 34.70
N THR A 94 44.31 -5.69 34.27
CA THR A 94 45.07 -4.53 34.73
C THR A 94 44.71 -3.26 33.96
N ASP A 95 44.40 -3.34 32.65
CA ASP A 95 44.04 -2.21 31.81
C ASP A 95 42.52 -2.26 31.47
N LYS A 96 41.65 -2.02 32.45
CA LYS A 96 40.20 -2.06 32.28
C LYS A 96 39.70 -0.92 31.39
N ARG A 97 40.28 0.29 31.51
CA ARG A 97 39.89 1.47 30.73
C ARG A 97 40.27 1.34 29.25
N GLY A 98 41.51 0.90 28.98
CA GLY A 98 41.92 0.66 27.60
C GLY A 98 41.13 -0.48 26.96
N LEU A 99 40.79 -1.56 27.68
CA LEU A 99 39.95 -2.63 27.17
C LEU A 99 38.53 -2.13 26.85
N ALA A 100 37.96 -1.26 27.69
CA ALA A 100 36.65 -0.67 27.44
C ALA A 100 36.68 0.19 26.14
N VAL A 101 37.65 1.07 25.95
CA VAL A 101 37.79 1.88 24.73
C VAL A 101 37.89 0.97 23.47
N ARG A 102 38.77 -0.03 23.52
CA ARG A 102 38.94 -0.98 22.39
C ARG A 102 37.64 -1.75 22.10
N THR A 103 36.85 -2.08 23.12
CA THR A 103 35.55 -2.72 22.93
C THR A 103 34.58 -1.81 22.21
N LEU A 104 34.52 -0.52 22.56
CA LEU A 104 33.67 0.46 21.90
C LEU A 104 34.10 0.71 20.44
N GLU A 105 35.42 0.83 20.18
CA GLU A 105 35.96 0.95 18.82
C GLU A 105 35.59 -0.27 17.97
N GLN A 106 35.72 -1.48 18.52
CA GLN A 106 35.34 -2.70 17.84
C GLN A 106 33.83 -2.78 17.60
N THR A 107 33.03 -2.28 18.53
CA THR A 107 31.58 -2.18 18.36
C THR A 107 31.22 -1.33 17.15
N LEU A 108 31.85 -0.16 16.99
CA LEU A 108 31.64 0.71 15.84
C LEU A 108 32.22 0.14 14.54
N THR A 109 33.32 -0.58 14.60
CA THR A 109 33.91 -1.26 13.43
C THR A 109 32.95 -2.30 12.83
N LEU A 110 32.21 -2.99 13.68
CA LEU A 110 31.27 -4.04 13.27
C LEU A 110 29.86 -3.52 12.88
N ASN A 111 29.58 -2.24 13.14
CA ASN A 111 28.25 -1.65 12.92
C ASN A 111 28.40 -0.26 12.29
N ASP A 112 28.31 -0.19 10.98
CA ASP A 112 28.52 1.04 10.20
C ASP A 112 27.41 2.08 10.41
N ASP A 113 26.26 1.68 10.89
CA ASP A 113 25.09 2.50 11.16
C ASP A 113 25.12 3.19 12.54
N PHE A 114 26.05 2.79 13.42
CA PHE A 114 26.21 3.44 14.70
C PHE A 114 27.08 4.70 14.57
N LEU A 115 26.57 5.80 15.11
CA LEU A 115 27.30 7.08 15.17
C LEU A 115 28.38 7.04 16.23
N GLY A 116 28.02 6.54 17.42
CA GLY A 116 28.90 6.47 18.55
C GLY A 116 28.55 5.36 19.52
N ALA A 117 29.54 4.98 20.32
CA ALA A 117 29.42 4.02 21.40
C ALA A 117 30.13 4.54 22.64
N TYR A 118 29.53 4.36 23.81
CA TYR A 118 30.07 4.93 25.03
C TYR A 118 29.83 4.07 26.28
N VAL A 119 30.62 4.34 27.28
CA VAL A 119 30.34 3.95 28.66
C VAL A 119 30.53 5.14 29.57
N ALA A 120 29.76 5.22 30.65
CA ALA A 120 29.97 6.20 31.69
C ALA A 120 29.82 5.52 33.05
N PHE A 121 30.84 5.64 33.88
CA PHE A 121 30.84 4.98 35.17
C PHE A 121 30.59 5.94 36.31
N GLU A 122 30.05 5.48 37.42
CA GLU A 122 30.05 6.19 38.69
C GLU A 122 31.49 6.36 39.20
N PRO A 123 31.80 7.41 39.96
CA PRO A 123 33.16 7.67 40.43
C PRO A 123 33.80 6.48 41.12
N ASN A 124 35.05 6.16 40.79
CA ASN A 124 35.87 5.09 41.32
C ASN A 124 35.33 3.67 41.18
N THR A 125 34.36 3.41 40.26
CA THR A 125 33.73 2.08 40.11
C THR A 125 34.43 1.17 39.12
N VAL A 126 35.26 1.68 38.20
CA VAL A 126 35.98 0.88 37.18
C VAL A 126 37.15 0.12 37.80
N ASP A 127 38.10 0.87 38.40
CA ASP A 127 39.37 0.35 38.86
C ASP A 127 39.82 0.96 40.20
N GLY A 128 39.01 1.87 40.76
CA GLY A 128 39.31 2.59 41.98
C GLY A 128 40.41 3.67 41.87
N SER A 129 40.81 4.00 40.64
CA SER A 129 42.00 4.84 40.38
C SER A 129 41.69 6.19 39.73
N ASP A 130 40.45 6.72 39.81
CA ASP A 130 40.07 7.98 39.20
C ASP A 130 41.03 9.11 39.49
N PHE A 131 41.51 9.19 40.75
CA PHE A 131 42.40 10.28 41.18
C PHE A 131 43.70 10.35 40.36
N ILE A 132 44.27 9.23 39.93
CA ILE A 132 45.46 9.18 39.10
C ILE A 132 45.18 9.23 37.59
N GLN A 133 43.95 9.05 37.18
CA GLN A 133 43.49 9.02 35.78
C GLN A 133 42.88 10.35 35.29
N ARG A 134 43.14 11.43 36.01
CA ARG A 134 42.66 12.78 35.65
C ARG A 134 43.18 13.20 34.27
N ASN A 135 42.23 13.63 33.41
CA ASN A 135 42.51 14.06 32.03
C ASN A 135 43.21 12.98 31.18
N SER A 136 43.15 11.72 31.57
CA SER A 136 43.57 10.63 30.69
C SER A 136 42.48 10.35 29.66
N LEU A 137 42.83 9.57 28.60
CA LEU A 137 41.90 9.25 27.53
C LEU A 137 40.58 8.68 28.08
N GLY A 138 39.46 9.28 27.72
CA GLY A 138 38.13 8.89 28.18
C GLY A 138 37.85 9.20 29.66
N SER A 139 38.64 10.13 30.29
CA SER A 139 38.45 10.51 31.70
C SER A 139 38.37 12.01 31.86
N ASP A 140 37.45 12.48 32.69
CA ASP A 140 37.27 13.91 32.96
C ASP A 140 38.37 14.48 33.89
N ALA A 141 38.25 15.77 34.22
CA ALA A 141 39.15 16.47 35.11
C ALA A 141 39.19 15.89 36.56
N ARG A 142 38.21 15.08 36.93
CA ARG A 142 38.14 14.35 38.21
C ARG A 142 38.68 12.93 38.11
N GLY A 143 38.91 12.44 36.86
CA GLY A 143 39.36 11.10 36.55
C GLY A 143 38.20 10.10 36.39
N ARG A 144 36.94 10.55 36.46
CA ARG A 144 35.77 9.72 36.23
C ARG A 144 35.83 9.21 34.79
N PHE A 145 35.66 7.91 34.62
CA PHE A 145 35.76 7.25 33.32
C PHE A 145 34.45 7.29 32.56
N LEU A 146 34.44 8.02 31.42
CA LEU A 146 33.28 8.31 30.62
C LEU A 146 33.61 8.51 29.14
N PRO A 147 34.30 7.53 28.51
CA PRO A 147 34.69 7.63 27.12
C PRO A 147 33.49 7.56 26.18
N TYR A 148 33.48 8.44 25.22
CA TYR A 148 32.59 8.43 24.06
C TYR A 148 33.43 8.23 22.80
N VAL A 149 33.30 7.08 22.17
CA VAL A 149 33.97 6.77 20.91
C VAL A 149 33.00 7.14 19.80
N VAL A 150 33.39 8.09 18.96
CA VAL A 150 32.57 8.63 17.88
C VAL A 150 33.21 8.33 16.53
N ARG A 151 32.40 8.04 15.55
CA ARG A 151 32.83 7.87 14.18
C ARG A 151 33.10 9.23 13.54
N SER A 152 34.36 9.49 13.22
CA SER A 152 34.78 10.72 12.51
C SER A 152 34.78 10.51 11.00
N ASP A 153 35.13 9.28 10.56
CA ASP A 153 35.16 8.86 9.17
C ASP A 153 34.80 7.37 9.08
N LYS A 154 34.63 6.83 7.87
CA LYS A 154 34.20 5.44 7.67
C LYS A 154 35.00 4.40 8.49
N ASN A 155 36.28 4.65 8.72
CA ASN A 155 37.17 3.74 9.46
C ASN A 155 38.01 4.46 10.54
N SER A 156 37.64 5.65 10.94
CA SER A 156 38.35 6.43 11.98
C SER A 156 37.41 6.80 13.11
N PHE A 157 37.93 6.68 14.31
CA PHE A 157 37.19 6.98 15.53
C PHE A 157 37.97 8.00 16.35
N VAL A 158 37.23 8.89 17.02
CA VAL A 158 37.75 9.82 18.01
C VAL A 158 37.19 9.44 19.38
N VAL A 159 38.03 9.55 20.40
CA VAL A 159 37.58 9.32 21.78
C VAL A 159 37.44 10.67 22.46
N GLU A 160 36.22 11.01 22.80
CA GLU A 160 35.83 12.20 23.54
C GLU A 160 35.38 11.81 24.96
N ASN A 161 35.08 12.79 25.78
CA ASN A 161 34.43 12.57 27.06
C ASN A 161 32.96 12.94 26.96
N LEU A 162 32.09 12.13 27.53
CA LEU A 162 30.67 12.48 27.65
C LEU A 162 30.50 13.74 28.48
N GLU A 163 29.58 14.61 28.06
CA GLU A 163 29.28 15.88 28.73
C GLU A 163 27.87 15.90 29.30
N GLY A 164 27.63 16.67 30.35
CA GLY A 164 26.26 16.89 30.86
C GLY A 164 25.56 15.70 31.49
N LEU A 165 26.27 14.63 31.94
CA LEU A 165 25.70 13.41 32.48
C LEU A 165 24.62 13.62 33.54
N GLU A 166 24.79 14.57 34.41
CA GLU A 166 23.90 14.83 35.55
C GLU A 166 23.05 16.10 35.35
N ASP A 167 23.04 16.64 34.14
CA ASP A 167 22.24 17.82 33.83
C ASP A 167 20.78 17.41 33.62
N ALA A 168 19.92 17.82 34.57
CA ALA A 168 18.49 17.56 34.54
C ALA A 168 17.66 18.64 33.81
N THR A 169 18.32 19.64 33.19
CA THR A 169 17.64 20.71 32.44
C THR A 169 16.92 20.12 31.21
N PRO A 170 15.61 20.26 31.09
CA PRO A 170 14.87 19.73 29.95
C PRO A 170 15.02 20.66 28.73
N ASP A 171 15.07 20.09 27.54
CA ASP A 171 14.87 20.79 26.27
C ASP A 171 13.39 21.14 26.03
N GLU A 172 13.07 21.71 24.87
CA GLU A 172 11.70 22.05 24.44
C GLU A 172 10.75 20.84 24.30
N ASN A 173 11.31 19.64 24.12
CA ASN A 173 10.58 18.37 24.04
C ASN A 173 10.49 17.65 25.42
N GLY A 174 11.05 18.26 26.48
CA GLY A 174 11.06 17.71 27.81
C GLY A 174 12.09 16.61 28.04
N VAL A 175 13.09 16.46 27.16
CA VAL A 175 14.23 15.55 27.32
C VAL A 175 15.32 16.26 28.13
N ARG A 176 15.75 15.67 29.26
CA ARG A 176 16.85 16.24 30.07
C ARG A 176 18.16 16.17 29.30
N ALA A 177 19.01 17.14 29.40
CA ALA A 177 20.33 17.16 28.74
C ALA A 177 21.14 15.89 29.03
N GLY A 178 21.11 15.42 30.28
CA GLY A 178 21.75 14.16 30.73
C GLY A 178 20.83 12.92 30.68
N GLU A 179 19.71 12.92 29.94
CA GLU A 179 18.72 11.81 29.93
C GLU A 179 19.35 10.47 29.57
N TYR A 180 20.32 10.46 28.64
CA TYR A 180 21.05 9.27 28.24
C TYR A 180 21.79 8.56 29.42
N TYR A 181 22.07 9.28 30.49
CA TYR A 181 22.64 8.74 31.73
C TYR A 181 21.58 8.60 32.83
N LEU A 182 20.81 9.65 33.06
CA LEU A 182 19.86 9.76 34.15
C LEU A 182 18.72 8.73 34.07
N CYS A 183 18.21 8.46 32.86
CA CYS A 183 17.13 7.48 32.68
C CYS A 183 17.51 6.10 33.24
N SER A 184 18.65 5.55 32.79
CA SER A 184 19.09 4.23 33.25
C SER A 184 19.55 4.23 34.73
N LYS A 185 20.08 5.35 35.24
CA LYS A 185 20.43 5.53 36.66
C LYS A 185 19.18 5.48 37.56
N ASP A 186 18.14 6.21 37.17
CA ASP A 186 16.89 6.31 37.92
C ASP A 186 16.10 4.98 37.86
N ARG A 187 15.97 4.39 36.67
CA ARG A 187 15.15 3.19 36.44
C ARG A 187 15.87 1.87 36.70
N LYS A 188 17.20 1.85 36.67
CA LYS A 188 18.04 0.65 36.69
C LYS A 188 17.66 -0.37 35.62
N SER A 189 17.22 0.11 34.49
CA SER A 189 16.82 -0.65 33.32
C SER A 189 17.29 0.06 32.05
N SER A 190 17.23 -0.65 30.92
CA SER A 190 17.53 -0.05 29.62
C SER A 190 16.56 1.07 29.29
N CYS A 191 17.03 2.08 28.58
CA CYS A 191 16.26 3.22 28.13
C CYS A 191 16.51 3.49 26.63
N VAL A 192 15.48 3.94 25.96
CA VAL A 192 15.54 4.50 24.62
C VAL A 192 15.21 5.98 24.76
N ILE A 193 16.16 6.84 24.41
CA ILE A 193 16.04 8.27 24.60
C ILE A 193 15.49 8.89 23.31
N ASP A 194 14.45 9.71 23.42
CA ASP A 194 13.92 10.48 22.31
C ASP A 194 15.03 11.31 21.65
N PRO A 195 14.92 11.61 20.35
CA PRO A 195 15.93 12.40 19.64
C PRO A 195 16.19 13.74 20.31
N TYR A 196 17.45 14.05 20.51
CA TYR A 196 17.93 15.29 21.12
C TYR A 196 19.21 15.75 20.44
N LEU A 197 19.56 17.03 20.60
CA LEU A 197 20.80 17.58 20.10
C LEU A 197 21.95 17.31 21.10
N TYR A 198 23.05 16.75 20.60
CA TYR A 198 24.25 16.48 21.38
C TYR A 198 25.47 17.02 20.67
N PRO A 199 26.41 17.71 21.39
CA PRO A 199 27.63 18.26 20.79
C PRO A 199 28.63 17.12 20.48
N ILE A 200 29.08 17.06 19.23
CA ILE A 200 30.11 16.15 18.74
C ILE A 200 31.06 16.96 17.90
N ASP A 201 32.34 16.98 18.25
CA ASP A 201 33.38 17.78 17.57
C ASP A 201 32.97 19.26 17.40
N GLY A 202 32.26 19.82 18.40
CA GLY A 202 31.78 21.20 18.39
C GLY A 202 30.52 21.46 17.54
N GLU A 203 29.97 20.47 16.86
CA GLU A 203 28.72 20.55 16.09
C GLU A 203 27.55 19.93 16.85
N GLN A 204 26.34 20.51 16.71
CA GLN A 204 25.12 19.93 17.28
C GLN A 204 24.55 18.85 16.35
N VAL A 205 24.57 17.60 16.79
CA VAL A 205 24.09 16.46 16.06
C VAL A 205 22.78 15.96 16.67
N LEU A 206 21.73 15.84 15.87
CA LEU A 206 20.48 15.21 16.30
C LEU A 206 20.66 13.69 16.28
N LEU A 207 20.52 13.06 17.45
CA LEU A 207 20.72 11.64 17.64
C LEU A 207 19.71 11.07 18.64
N THR A 208 19.56 9.76 18.64
CA THR A 208 18.83 8.99 19.66
C THR A 208 19.81 8.05 20.34
N SER A 209 19.74 7.94 21.67
CA SER A 209 20.60 7.08 22.48
C SER A 209 19.83 5.84 22.98
N LEU A 210 20.45 4.70 22.84
CA LEU A 210 19.95 3.42 23.34
C LEU A 210 20.90 2.92 24.42
N VAL A 211 20.39 2.88 25.65
CA VAL A 211 21.25 2.82 26.84
C VAL A 211 20.89 1.62 27.72
N ALA A 212 21.90 0.96 28.26
CA ALA A 212 21.74 -0.11 29.23
C ALA A 212 22.55 0.19 30.52
N PRO A 213 22.00 -0.11 31.71
CA PRO A 213 22.72 0.06 32.96
C PRO A 213 23.82 -0.99 33.12
N ILE A 214 24.96 -0.59 33.67
CA ILE A 214 25.99 -1.49 34.17
C ILE A 214 25.74 -1.68 35.66
N MET A 215 25.46 -2.91 36.06
CA MET A 215 25.11 -3.23 37.43
C MET A 215 26.20 -4.09 38.09
N ARG A 216 26.44 -3.89 39.38
CA ARG A 216 27.33 -4.75 40.19
C ARG A 216 26.68 -4.97 41.53
N ASP A 217 26.48 -6.23 41.91
CA ASP A 217 25.85 -6.62 43.18
C ASP A 217 24.51 -5.90 43.47
N GLY A 218 23.69 -5.71 42.42
CA GLY A 218 22.42 -4.99 42.49
C GLY A 218 22.53 -3.46 42.58
N ARG A 219 23.76 -2.90 42.49
CA ARG A 219 24.00 -1.47 42.51
C ARG A 219 24.29 -0.96 41.08
N PHE A 220 23.77 0.20 40.75
CA PHE A 220 24.13 0.92 39.50
C PHE A 220 25.57 1.42 39.64
N ILE A 221 26.41 1.08 38.68
CA ILE A 221 27.82 1.52 38.62
C ILE A 221 28.13 2.29 37.33
N GLY A 222 27.21 2.37 36.40
CA GLY A 222 27.40 3.08 35.16
C GLY A 222 26.41 2.69 34.09
N ILE A 223 26.66 3.14 32.89
CA ILE A 223 25.88 2.86 31.69
C ILE A 223 26.78 2.43 30.53
N SER A 224 26.20 1.71 29.58
CA SER A 224 26.71 1.59 28.20
C SER A 224 25.64 2.07 27.24
N GLY A 225 26.01 2.84 26.22
CA GLY A 225 25.08 3.36 25.25
C GLY A 225 25.62 3.30 23.84
N ILE A 226 24.69 3.29 22.90
CA ILE A 226 24.89 3.39 21.45
C ILE A 226 24.03 4.53 20.92
N ASP A 227 24.64 5.36 20.09
CA ASP A 227 23.96 6.46 19.43
C ASP A 227 23.73 6.17 17.96
N ILE A 228 22.52 6.50 17.50
CA ILE A 228 22.12 6.49 16.10
C ILE A 228 21.75 7.92 15.70
N SER A 229 22.36 8.41 14.60
CA SER A 229 22.04 9.74 14.11
C SER A 229 20.68 9.79 13.41
N ALA A 230 19.98 10.92 13.54
CA ALA A 230 18.77 11.17 12.75
C ALA A 230 19.09 11.17 11.23
N ALA A 231 20.29 11.55 10.83
CA ALA A 231 20.71 11.50 9.42
C ALA A 231 20.74 10.06 8.87
N PHE A 232 21.19 9.08 9.66
CA PHE A 232 21.14 7.67 9.28
C PHE A 232 19.67 7.19 9.16
N LEU A 233 18.82 7.46 10.16
CA LEU A 233 17.41 7.08 10.12
C LEU A 233 16.69 7.74 8.94
N GLN A 234 17.03 8.99 8.62
CA GLN A 234 16.54 9.69 7.44
C GLN A 234 16.94 9.00 6.13
N SER A 235 18.15 8.44 6.05
CA SER A 235 18.55 7.66 4.85
C SER A 235 17.70 6.40 4.67
N VAL A 236 17.45 5.66 5.75
CA VAL A 236 16.57 4.49 5.74
C VAL A 236 15.14 4.86 5.32
N ILE A 237 14.62 5.98 5.84
CA ILE A 237 13.29 6.48 5.48
C ILE A 237 13.20 6.84 3.99
N LYS A 238 14.24 7.45 3.43
CA LYS A 238 14.30 7.77 2.00
C LYS A 238 14.35 6.50 1.14
N ASP A 239 15.14 5.51 1.53
CA ASP A 239 15.25 4.25 0.81
C ASP A 239 13.92 3.51 0.80
N VAL A 240 13.26 3.40 1.95
CA VAL A 240 11.92 2.84 2.07
C VAL A 240 10.91 3.60 1.20
N ALA A 241 10.90 4.93 1.26
CA ALA A 241 9.97 5.74 0.47
C ALA A 241 10.20 5.61 -1.04
N ALA A 242 11.45 5.43 -1.48
CA ALA A 242 11.79 5.24 -2.90
C ALA A 242 11.23 3.93 -3.47
N GLU A 243 11.11 2.88 -2.66
CA GLU A 243 10.52 1.60 -3.04
C GLU A 243 8.99 1.63 -3.03
N LEU A 244 8.38 2.52 -2.22
CA LEU A 244 6.94 2.63 -2.08
C LEU A 244 6.30 3.22 -3.34
N TYR A 245 5.51 2.40 -4.04
CA TYR A 245 4.77 2.83 -5.24
C TYR A 245 5.63 3.66 -6.22
N LYS A 246 6.86 3.19 -6.48
CA LYS A 246 7.82 3.84 -7.39
C LYS A 246 8.21 5.26 -6.94
N GLY A 247 8.34 5.47 -5.64
CA GLY A 247 8.72 6.77 -5.06
C GLY A 247 7.56 7.76 -4.88
N MET A 248 6.31 7.34 -5.10
CA MET A 248 5.14 8.19 -4.87
C MET A 248 4.63 8.12 -3.42
N GLY A 249 5.15 7.21 -2.62
CA GLY A 249 4.84 7.10 -1.20
C GLY A 249 5.58 8.15 -0.37
N GLN A 250 4.98 8.51 0.75
CA GLN A 250 5.60 9.36 1.77
C GLN A 250 5.74 8.57 3.06
N THR A 251 6.90 8.69 3.70
CA THR A 251 7.20 7.99 4.97
C THR A 251 7.77 8.97 5.98
N LEU A 252 7.29 8.87 7.22
CA LEU A 252 7.84 9.58 8.38
C LEU A 252 8.08 8.58 9.51
N LEU A 253 9.05 8.93 10.36
CA LEU A 253 9.26 8.29 11.65
C LEU A 253 9.11 9.33 12.75
N ILE A 254 8.30 9.02 13.75
CA ILE A 254 7.99 9.89 14.87
C ILE A 254 8.33 9.16 16.16
N SER A 255 9.04 9.83 17.05
CA SER A 255 9.44 9.32 18.36
C SER A 255 8.28 9.33 19.37
N PRO A 256 8.40 8.63 20.51
CA PRO A 256 7.38 8.59 21.56
C PRO A 256 6.91 9.97 22.06
N ARG A 257 7.82 10.95 22.14
CA ARG A 257 7.48 12.33 22.55
C ARG A 257 7.03 13.23 21.41
N GLY A 258 6.86 12.66 20.21
CA GLY A 258 6.35 13.38 19.05
C GLY A 258 7.39 14.17 18.28
N VAL A 259 8.67 13.83 18.38
CA VAL A 259 9.73 14.43 17.56
C VAL A 259 9.76 13.74 16.20
N ILE A 260 9.79 14.50 15.12
CA ILE A 260 9.93 14.01 13.76
C ILE A 260 11.40 13.62 13.55
N VAL A 261 11.67 12.31 13.45
CA VAL A 261 13.03 11.77 13.35
C VAL A 261 13.50 11.72 11.90
N GLY A 262 12.55 11.54 11.00
CA GLY A 262 12.82 11.57 9.57
C GLY A 262 11.55 11.76 8.77
N HIS A 263 11.69 12.35 7.58
CA HIS A 263 10.59 12.68 6.68
C HIS A 263 11.06 12.59 5.23
N SER A 264 10.46 11.70 4.43
CA SER A 264 10.96 11.40 3.08
C SER A 264 10.91 12.59 2.11
N GLN A 265 9.93 13.50 2.28
CA GLN A 265 9.68 14.61 1.37
C GLN A 265 10.06 15.99 1.94
N GLN A 266 10.03 16.17 3.27
CA GLN A 266 10.27 17.46 3.95
C GLN A 266 11.33 17.29 5.04
N PRO A 267 12.61 17.14 4.68
CA PRO A 267 13.69 16.95 5.64
C PRO A 267 13.90 18.13 6.61
N GLU A 268 13.39 19.30 6.27
CA GLU A 268 13.41 20.50 7.13
C GLU A 268 12.55 20.37 8.40
N LEU A 269 11.65 19.38 8.45
CA LEU A 269 10.84 19.09 9.65
C LEU A 269 11.54 18.17 10.66
N ILE A 270 12.70 17.61 10.31
CA ILE A 270 13.44 16.72 11.21
C ILE A 270 13.90 17.50 12.45
N GLY A 271 13.68 16.92 13.62
CA GLY A 271 13.94 17.53 14.91
C GLY A 271 12.79 18.39 15.44
N GLN A 272 11.80 18.72 14.61
CA GLN A 272 10.63 19.47 15.06
C GLN A 272 9.63 18.55 15.74
N ASN A 273 8.81 19.11 16.63
CA ASN A 273 7.73 18.41 17.29
C ASN A 273 6.50 18.29 16.38
N LEU A 274 5.62 17.31 16.65
CA LEU A 274 4.32 17.08 15.97
C LEU A 274 3.48 18.36 15.83
N ASN A 275 3.75 19.40 16.61
CA ASN A 275 3.07 20.69 16.49
C ASN A 275 3.28 21.36 15.12
N ALA A 276 4.29 20.94 14.36
CA ALA A 276 4.53 21.38 12.98
C ALA A 276 3.58 20.72 11.96
N LEU A 277 2.85 19.64 12.36
CA LEU A 277 1.92 18.91 11.53
C LEU A 277 0.46 19.39 11.72
N ASP A 278 -0.41 18.97 10.81
CA ASP A 278 -1.85 19.22 10.91
C ASP A 278 -2.45 18.65 12.20
N ASN A 279 -3.47 19.30 12.74
CA ASN A 279 -4.08 18.95 14.03
C ASN A 279 -4.66 17.53 14.06
N ASP A 280 -5.38 17.15 12.99
CA ASP A 280 -6.04 15.85 12.92
C ASP A 280 -5.02 14.72 12.84
N LEU A 281 -3.95 14.93 12.06
CA LEU A 281 -2.84 13.98 11.95
C LEU A 281 -2.09 13.85 13.28
N ARG A 282 -1.85 14.96 13.96
CA ARG A 282 -1.19 14.98 15.28
C ARG A 282 -1.98 14.20 16.32
N GLU A 283 -3.29 14.37 16.39
CA GLU A 283 -4.16 13.63 17.32
C GLU A 283 -4.16 12.13 17.00
N ALA A 284 -4.26 11.77 15.71
CA ALA A 284 -4.18 10.39 15.27
C ALA A 284 -2.84 9.73 15.61
N LEU A 285 -1.72 10.43 15.42
CA LEU A 285 -0.38 9.94 15.76
C LEU A 285 -0.21 9.70 17.26
N ARG A 286 -0.71 10.61 18.11
CA ARG A 286 -0.69 10.43 19.56
C ARG A 286 -1.52 9.23 20.01
N SER A 287 -2.75 9.12 19.52
CA SER A 287 -3.63 7.99 19.81
C SER A 287 -2.98 6.65 19.43
N VAL A 288 -2.38 6.56 18.24
CA VAL A 288 -1.68 5.35 17.77
C VAL A 288 -0.46 5.01 18.64
N SER A 289 0.33 6.01 19.05
CA SER A 289 1.48 5.82 19.94
C SER A 289 1.07 5.29 21.33
N GLU A 290 -0.04 5.78 21.88
CA GLU A 290 -0.56 5.40 23.19
C GLU A 290 -1.28 4.05 23.17
N GLU A 291 -2.15 3.83 22.17
CA GLU A 291 -2.98 2.63 22.04
C GLU A 291 -2.20 1.41 21.51
N GLY A 292 -1.09 1.63 20.81
CA GLY A 292 -0.29 0.57 20.21
C GLY A 292 -0.99 -0.17 19.06
N GLN A 293 -2.00 0.44 18.44
CA GLN A 293 -2.78 -0.13 17.34
C GLN A 293 -2.61 0.67 16.06
N SER A 294 -2.40 -0.03 14.94
CA SER A 294 -2.31 0.62 13.63
C SER A 294 -3.66 1.22 13.22
N ARG A 295 -3.62 2.40 12.58
CA ARG A 295 -4.80 3.10 12.08
C ARG A 295 -4.63 3.43 10.61
N ILE A 296 -5.70 3.24 9.83
CA ILE A 296 -5.76 3.67 8.43
C ILE A 296 -6.71 4.86 8.34
N LEU A 297 -6.22 5.93 7.72
CA LEU A 297 -6.97 7.15 7.45
C LEU A 297 -7.04 7.36 5.93
N GLN A 298 -8.12 7.99 5.48
CA GLN A 298 -8.24 8.43 4.09
C GLN A 298 -8.47 9.94 4.10
N GLN A 299 -7.44 10.67 3.71
CA GLN A 299 -7.46 12.14 3.69
C GLN A 299 -6.75 12.65 2.43
N GLN A 300 -7.22 13.78 1.88
CA GLN A 300 -6.59 14.47 0.75
C GLN A 300 -6.25 13.57 -0.45
N GLN A 301 -7.14 12.61 -0.77
CA GLN A 301 -6.92 11.61 -1.84
C GLN A 301 -5.68 10.70 -1.60
N GLN A 302 -5.33 10.47 -0.34
CA GLN A 302 -4.29 9.56 0.07
C GLN A 302 -4.82 8.57 1.10
N PHE A 303 -4.31 7.35 1.06
CA PHE A 303 -4.37 6.41 2.17
C PHE A 303 -3.18 6.67 3.09
N ILE A 304 -3.45 6.94 4.35
CA ILE A 304 -2.46 7.15 5.39
C ILE A 304 -2.54 5.97 6.34
N VAL A 305 -1.43 5.28 6.55
CA VAL A 305 -1.32 4.20 7.54
C VAL A 305 -0.36 4.62 8.63
N LEU A 306 -0.84 4.61 9.86
CA LEU A 306 -0.06 4.85 11.06
C LEU A 306 0.21 3.50 11.70
N SER A 307 1.48 3.12 11.84
CA SER A 307 1.88 1.82 12.40
C SER A 307 2.82 2.04 13.59
N PRO A 308 2.39 1.71 14.81
CA PRO A 308 3.24 1.83 15.98
C PRO A 308 4.18 0.64 16.10
N PHE A 309 5.34 0.86 16.69
CA PHE A 309 6.22 -0.19 17.19
C PHE A 309 6.84 0.21 18.54
N ASN A 310 7.03 -0.77 19.40
CA ASN A 310 7.61 -0.55 20.72
C ASN A 310 9.05 -1.06 20.74
N LEU A 311 9.90 -0.32 21.48
CA LEU A 311 11.24 -0.73 21.83
C LEU A 311 11.29 -1.01 23.33
N PRO A 312 11.97 -2.08 23.80
CA PRO A 312 12.17 -2.30 25.22
C PRO A 312 12.87 -1.10 25.86
N GLY A 313 12.29 -0.54 26.92
CA GLY A 313 12.85 0.66 27.58
C GLY A 313 12.32 2.00 27.06
N SER A 314 11.40 1.98 26.09
CA SER A 314 10.63 3.15 25.70
C SER A 314 9.32 3.20 26.46
N ASP A 315 8.87 4.40 26.86
CA ASP A 315 7.62 4.57 27.63
C ASP A 315 6.36 4.46 26.74
N GLN A 316 6.49 4.83 25.48
CA GLN A 316 5.43 4.81 24.45
C GLN A 316 5.97 4.28 23.15
N GLY A 317 5.06 3.99 22.19
CA GLY A 317 5.41 3.50 20.87
C GLY A 317 5.99 4.58 19.95
N TRP A 318 6.99 4.23 19.18
CA TRP A 318 7.38 4.95 17.98
C TRP A 318 6.29 4.75 16.93
N VAL A 319 6.06 5.74 16.08
CA VAL A 319 5.04 5.64 15.03
C VAL A 319 5.66 5.85 13.66
N THR A 320 5.42 4.90 12.79
CA THR A 320 5.69 5.03 11.37
C THR A 320 4.45 5.55 10.67
N TYR A 321 4.58 6.61 9.91
CA TYR A 321 3.56 7.15 9.02
C TYR A 321 3.90 6.75 7.59
N LEU A 322 2.93 6.20 6.89
CA LEU A 322 3.00 5.85 5.48
C LEU A 322 1.81 6.48 4.75
N ALA A 323 2.06 7.33 3.76
CA ALA A 323 1.01 7.85 2.89
C ALA A 323 1.24 7.46 1.44
N VAL A 324 0.16 7.03 0.77
CA VAL A 324 0.18 6.61 -0.64
C VAL A 324 -1.01 7.23 -1.36
N PRO A 325 -0.83 7.79 -2.59
CA PRO A 325 -1.94 8.32 -3.37
C PRO A 325 -3.01 7.26 -3.63
N GLU A 326 -4.27 7.59 -3.37
CA GLU A 326 -5.42 6.69 -3.57
C GLU A 326 -5.49 6.19 -5.02
N ALA A 327 -5.19 7.04 -6.00
CA ALA A 327 -5.20 6.71 -7.41
C ALA A 327 -4.24 5.55 -7.74
N GLU A 328 -3.06 5.50 -7.10
CA GLU A 328 -2.08 4.43 -7.31
C GLU A 328 -2.52 3.10 -6.67
N VAL A 329 -3.08 3.18 -5.48
CA VAL A 329 -3.62 2.01 -4.77
C VAL A 329 -4.79 1.40 -5.53
N LEU A 330 -5.68 2.25 -6.08
CA LEU A 330 -6.85 1.83 -6.83
C LEU A 330 -6.60 1.66 -8.34
N ALA A 331 -5.39 1.87 -8.83
CA ALA A 331 -5.07 1.76 -10.27
C ALA A 331 -5.38 0.36 -10.84
N ALA A 332 -5.24 -0.69 -10.05
CA ALA A 332 -5.63 -2.04 -10.45
C ALA A 332 -7.15 -2.16 -10.67
N VAL A 333 -7.95 -1.52 -9.81
CA VAL A 333 -9.41 -1.47 -9.90
C VAL A 333 -9.85 -0.68 -11.12
N ALA A 334 -9.23 0.47 -11.38
CA ALA A 334 -9.52 1.30 -12.54
C ALA A 334 -9.25 0.56 -13.88
N LYS A 335 -8.20 -0.26 -13.94
CA LYS A 335 -7.93 -1.14 -15.10
C LYS A 335 -9.03 -2.19 -15.29
N GLN A 336 -9.52 -2.76 -14.21
CA GLN A 336 -10.63 -3.75 -14.26
C GLN A 336 -11.93 -3.09 -14.71
N GLU A 337 -12.25 -1.88 -14.26
CA GLU A 337 -13.42 -1.11 -14.74
C GLU A 337 -13.32 -0.80 -16.24
N GLN A 338 -12.15 -0.40 -16.73
CA GLN A 338 -11.91 -0.18 -18.16
C GLN A 338 -12.09 -1.47 -18.98
N PHE A 339 -11.62 -2.60 -18.48
CA PHE A 339 -11.80 -3.90 -19.13
C PHE A 339 -13.29 -4.26 -19.23
N LEU A 340 -14.06 -4.12 -18.14
CA LEU A 340 -15.50 -4.37 -18.13
C LEU A 340 -16.25 -3.44 -19.09
N HIS A 341 -15.85 -2.18 -19.17
CA HIS A 341 -16.45 -1.23 -20.11
C HIS A 341 -16.19 -1.61 -21.57
N ARG A 342 -14.97 -2.03 -21.92
CA ARG A 342 -14.63 -2.53 -23.26
C ARG A 342 -15.37 -3.83 -23.59
N ALA A 343 -15.43 -4.75 -22.64
CA ALA A 343 -16.17 -5.99 -22.80
C ALA A 343 -17.68 -5.73 -23.07
N GLN A 344 -18.29 -4.79 -22.37
CA GLN A 344 -19.67 -4.38 -22.57
C GLN A 344 -19.90 -3.83 -23.98
N THR A 345 -19.10 -2.86 -24.42
CA THR A 345 -19.25 -2.27 -25.76
C THR A 345 -19.07 -3.31 -26.86
N THR A 346 -18.07 -4.18 -26.72
CA THR A 346 -17.84 -5.26 -27.67
C THR A 346 -19.02 -6.25 -27.71
N PHE A 347 -19.53 -6.66 -26.54
CA PHE A 347 -20.67 -7.56 -26.45
C PHE A 347 -21.93 -6.98 -27.07
N VAL A 348 -22.28 -5.73 -26.74
CA VAL A 348 -23.46 -5.04 -27.30
C VAL A 348 -23.34 -4.89 -28.83
N THR A 349 -22.18 -4.46 -29.32
CA THR A 349 -21.98 -4.26 -30.78
C THR A 349 -22.03 -5.58 -31.53
N THR A 350 -21.35 -6.64 -31.05
CA THR A 350 -21.36 -7.95 -31.72
C THR A 350 -22.73 -8.59 -31.70
N THR A 351 -23.45 -8.53 -30.57
CA THR A 351 -24.81 -9.10 -30.46
C THR A 351 -25.79 -8.34 -31.36
N SER A 352 -25.68 -7.00 -31.45
CA SER A 352 -26.52 -6.18 -32.31
C SER A 352 -26.27 -6.46 -33.79
N LEU A 353 -25.00 -6.59 -34.22
CA LEU A 353 -24.63 -6.93 -35.59
C LEU A 353 -25.10 -8.32 -35.98
N LEU A 354 -24.94 -9.33 -35.10
CA LEU A 354 -25.40 -10.69 -35.33
C LEU A 354 -26.92 -10.73 -35.42
N GLY A 355 -27.62 -10.04 -34.53
CA GLY A 355 -29.07 -9.92 -34.54
C GLY A 355 -29.60 -9.30 -35.85
N LEU A 356 -28.95 -8.22 -36.31
CA LEU A 356 -29.28 -7.57 -37.57
C LEU A 356 -29.06 -8.52 -38.78
N LEU A 357 -27.96 -9.25 -38.81
CA LEU A 357 -27.67 -10.26 -39.83
C LEU A 357 -28.74 -11.35 -39.87
N LEU A 358 -29.08 -11.89 -38.71
CA LEU A 358 -30.14 -12.93 -38.61
C LEU A 358 -31.50 -12.38 -39.04
N ALA A 359 -31.84 -11.14 -38.73
CA ALA A 359 -33.07 -10.49 -39.17
C ALA A 359 -33.12 -10.36 -40.72
N ILE A 360 -32.02 -9.93 -41.34
CA ILE A 360 -31.93 -9.82 -42.82
C ILE A 360 -32.09 -11.20 -43.46
N ILE A 361 -31.42 -12.24 -42.95
CA ILE A 361 -31.56 -13.61 -43.45
C ILE A 361 -33.00 -14.08 -43.27
N GLY A 362 -33.59 -13.85 -42.08
CA GLY A 362 -34.99 -14.27 -41.81
C GLY A 362 -35.99 -13.59 -42.73
N VAL A 363 -35.87 -12.28 -42.98
CA VAL A 363 -36.71 -11.56 -43.92
C VAL A 363 -36.52 -12.11 -45.35
N GLY A 364 -35.29 -12.43 -45.74
CA GLY A 364 -34.97 -13.04 -47.04
C GLY A 364 -35.64 -14.41 -47.20
N VAL A 365 -35.60 -15.27 -46.19
CA VAL A 365 -36.25 -16.59 -46.21
C VAL A 365 -37.77 -16.45 -46.30
N VAL A 366 -38.38 -15.59 -45.48
CA VAL A 366 -39.84 -15.34 -45.53
C VAL A 366 -40.25 -14.80 -46.88
N TRP A 367 -39.51 -13.90 -47.49
CA TRP A 367 -39.77 -13.38 -48.81
C TRP A 367 -39.73 -14.46 -49.89
N LEU A 368 -38.71 -15.35 -49.84
CA LEU A 368 -38.60 -16.50 -50.78
C LEU A 368 -39.77 -17.45 -50.62
N VAL A 369 -40.16 -17.83 -49.40
CA VAL A 369 -41.29 -18.69 -49.12
C VAL A 369 -42.59 -18.06 -49.58
N ALA A 370 -42.81 -16.77 -49.24
CA ALA A 370 -43.99 -16.03 -49.69
C ALA A 370 -44.09 -15.95 -51.23
N ARG A 371 -42.99 -15.67 -51.87
CA ARG A 371 -42.92 -15.63 -53.34
C ARG A 371 -43.23 -16.97 -53.99
N SER A 372 -42.66 -18.07 -53.46
CA SER A 372 -42.87 -19.42 -53.97
C SER A 372 -44.26 -19.95 -53.73
N SER A 373 -44.95 -19.59 -52.66
CA SER A 373 -46.27 -20.11 -52.29
C SER A 373 -47.44 -19.24 -52.75
N ILE A 374 -47.30 -17.89 -52.72
CA ILE A 374 -48.41 -16.97 -52.99
C ILE A 374 -48.57 -16.70 -54.51
N LYS A 375 -47.45 -16.68 -55.25
CA LYS A 375 -47.51 -16.40 -56.69
C LYS A 375 -48.34 -17.44 -57.49
N PRO A 376 -48.15 -18.75 -57.31
CA PRO A 376 -49.00 -19.74 -57.92
C PRO A 376 -50.48 -19.66 -57.60
N LEU A 377 -50.79 -19.35 -56.34
CA LEU A 377 -52.20 -19.15 -55.89
C LEU A 377 -52.85 -17.93 -56.55
N SER A 378 -52.08 -16.86 -56.74
CA SER A 378 -52.57 -15.66 -57.45
C SER A 378 -52.87 -15.95 -58.94
N GLU A 379 -52.02 -16.75 -59.61
CA GLU A 379 -52.22 -17.17 -61.00
C GLU A 379 -53.46 -18.01 -61.12
N MET A 380 -53.72 -18.98 -60.21
CA MET A 380 -54.94 -19.76 -60.13
C MET A 380 -56.20 -18.92 -59.90
N THR A 381 -56.06 -17.92 -58.95
CA THR A 381 -57.21 -17.04 -58.65
C THR A 381 -57.57 -16.17 -59.86
N THR A 382 -56.60 -15.69 -60.62
CA THR A 382 -56.84 -14.92 -61.84
C THR A 382 -57.52 -15.79 -62.91
N LEU A 383 -57.09 -17.03 -63.11
CA LEU A 383 -57.71 -17.93 -64.04
C LEU A 383 -59.13 -18.27 -63.68
N VAL A 384 -59.38 -18.60 -62.38
CA VAL A 384 -60.75 -18.86 -61.90
C VAL A 384 -61.66 -17.63 -62.08
N ALA A 385 -61.15 -16.41 -61.82
CA ALA A 385 -61.90 -15.18 -61.98
C ALA A 385 -62.28 -14.96 -63.48
N SER A 386 -61.32 -15.13 -64.39
CA SER A 386 -61.59 -14.96 -65.85
C SER A 386 -62.63 -15.99 -66.37
N ILE A 387 -62.64 -17.21 -65.86
CA ILE A 387 -63.64 -18.20 -66.19
C ILE A 387 -64.98 -17.80 -65.61
N ALA A 388 -65.09 -17.32 -64.40
CA ALA A 388 -66.31 -16.89 -63.74
C ALA A 388 -66.95 -15.62 -64.38
N GLU A 389 -66.16 -14.78 -64.97
CA GLU A 389 -66.61 -13.57 -65.67
C GLU A 389 -67.06 -13.86 -67.14
N GLY A 390 -66.91 -15.09 -67.60
CA GLY A 390 -67.36 -15.51 -68.96
C GLY A 390 -66.47 -15.15 -70.09
N GLU A 391 -65.29 -14.55 -69.83
CA GLU A 391 -64.28 -14.19 -70.83
C GLU A 391 -63.08 -15.17 -70.82
N GLY A 392 -63.18 -16.30 -70.09
CA GLY A 392 -62.10 -17.26 -69.85
C GLY A 392 -61.80 -18.08 -71.09
N ASP A 393 -60.55 -18.09 -71.55
CA ASP A 393 -60.06 -19.04 -72.52
C ASP A 393 -59.88 -20.42 -71.86
N LEU A 394 -60.82 -21.33 -72.07
CA LEU A 394 -60.82 -22.67 -71.49
C LEU A 394 -59.71 -23.57 -72.07
N THR A 395 -58.93 -23.10 -73.01
CA THR A 395 -57.74 -23.82 -73.53
C THR A 395 -56.48 -23.58 -72.73
N GLN A 396 -56.49 -22.61 -71.79
CA GLN A 396 -55.35 -22.35 -70.95
C GLN A 396 -55.17 -23.38 -69.81
N GLN A 397 -54.07 -24.08 -69.80
CA GLN A 397 -53.69 -24.99 -68.74
C GLN A 397 -52.65 -24.34 -67.77
N LEU A 398 -52.78 -24.60 -66.45
CA LEU A 398 -51.80 -24.16 -65.47
C LEU A 398 -50.64 -25.19 -65.45
N ASP A 399 -49.45 -24.77 -65.91
CA ASP A 399 -48.24 -25.60 -65.82
C ASP A 399 -47.53 -25.42 -64.47
N ILE A 400 -48.20 -25.89 -63.40
CA ILE A 400 -47.59 -25.79 -62.04
C ILE A 400 -47.11 -27.22 -61.70
N LYS A 401 -45.81 -27.45 -61.94
CA LYS A 401 -45.10 -28.71 -61.65
C LYS A 401 -44.68 -28.78 -60.17
N ARG A 402 -45.65 -28.80 -59.22
CA ARG A 402 -45.39 -28.95 -57.79
C ARG A 402 -46.12 -30.21 -57.26
N GLN A 403 -45.53 -30.87 -56.22
CA GLN A 403 -46.10 -32.06 -55.58
C GLN A 403 -46.88 -31.76 -54.32
N ASP A 404 -47.01 -30.45 -53.93
CA ASP A 404 -47.73 -29.98 -52.79
C ASP A 404 -49.25 -29.76 -53.08
N GLU A 405 -49.94 -29.18 -52.07
CA GLU A 405 -51.36 -28.86 -52.18
C GLU A 405 -51.69 -27.94 -53.34
N THR A 406 -50.77 -27.04 -53.66
CA THR A 406 -50.87 -26.09 -54.79
C THR A 406 -50.78 -26.77 -56.13
N GLY A 407 -49.88 -27.76 -56.26
CA GLY A 407 -49.84 -28.64 -57.47
C GLY A 407 -51.03 -29.51 -57.63
N LYS A 408 -51.58 -30.09 -56.56
CA LYS A 408 -52.82 -30.87 -56.59
C LYS A 408 -54.02 -30.00 -57.03
N LEU A 409 -54.12 -28.78 -56.46
CA LEU A 409 -55.20 -27.86 -56.83
C LEU A 409 -55.07 -27.43 -58.31
N SER A 410 -53.91 -27.22 -58.83
CA SER A 410 -53.63 -26.94 -60.27
C SER A 410 -54.10 -28.12 -61.14
N GLY A 411 -53.77 -29.34 -60.72
CA GLY A 411 -54.24 -30.58 -61.42
C GLY A 411 -55.78 -30.72 -61.47
N PHE A 412 -56.46 -30.48 -60.33
CA PHE A 412 -57.91 -30.46 -60.29
C PHE A 412 -58.50 -29.36 -61.11
N LEU A 413 -57.93 -28.16 -61.14
CA LEU A 413 -58.38 -27.03 -61.91
C LEU A 413 -58.23 -27.33 -63.42
N ASN A 414 -57.09 -27.88 -63.84
CA ASN A 414 -56.86 -28.30 -65.25
C ASN A 414 -57.86 -29.43 -65.67
N THR A 415 -58.19 -30.33 -64.75
CA THR A 415 -59.23 -31.38 -65.04
C THR A 415 -60.65 -30.80 -65.14
N PHE A 416 -60.90 -29.71 -64.40
CA PHE A 416 -62.23 -29.02 -64.49
C PHE A 416 -62.37 -28.15 -65.74
N ILE A 417 -61.31 -27.65 -66.31
CA ILE A 417 -61.30 -26.79 -67.48
C ILE A 417 -61.23 -27.64 -68.78
N GLY A 418 -60.58 -28.81 -68.80
CA GLY A 418 -60.45 -29.70 -69.95
C GLY A 418 -61.57 -30.71 -69.95
#